data_2f4b4f2aa456d241388053cbb91b1199
#
_entry.id   2f4b4f2aa456d241388053cbb91b1199
#
_cell.length_a   1.000
_cell.length_b   1.000
_cell.length_c   1.000
_cell.angle_alpha   90.00
_cell.angle_beta   90.00
_cell.angle_gamma   90.00
#
_symmetry.space_group_name_H-M   'P 1'
#
loop_
_entity.id
_entity.type
_entity.pdbx_description
1 polymer ?
#
loop_
_entity_poly.entity_id
_entity_poly.type
_entity_poly.pdbx_seq_one_letter_code
_entity_poly.pdbx_strand_id
1 'polypeptide(L)'
;MLLETAEVQTFTAPLECRYLLHVPEGIDDRTVLVLALHGYGSSPEVMLRLTAPLVGIQHIVACLQGPNQHYQTSPGANATAAYNWGIRDHWESTVRLHHDMVAQTLASLRSRFKLPRERCLLAGFSQPVGLNYRFAGTFPDEVGGVLGICGGVPRDWEEDKYQPVKSAILHISRDEDEFYPTAVVKEFPKRLKKHAGDVEFHLIPGQHRFPSKADAIVRPWMERVFHGRR
;
A
#
# COMPACT_ATOMS: atom_id res chain seq x y z
N MET A 1 40.86 -1.29 9.54
CA MET A 1 41.60 -2.45 8.97
C MET A 1 40.65 -3.62 8.65
N LEU A 2 39.99 -4.31 9.59
CA LEU A 2 39.12 -5.48 9.22
C LEU A 2 37.93 -5.13 8.33
N LEU A 3 37.28 -4.00 8.52
CA LEU A 3 36.13 -3.57 7.70
C LEU A 3 36.53 -3.08 6.30
N GLU A 4 37.76 -2.66 6.08
CA GLU A 4 38.27 -2.21 4.78
C GLU A 4 38.56 -3.37 3.82
N THR A 5 38.72 -4.58 4.36
CA THR A 5 38.96 -5.81 3.59
C THR A 5 37.75 -6.77 3.55
N ALA A 6 36.65 -6.42 4.23
CA ALA A 6 35.44 -7.23 4.26
C ALA A 6 34.65 -7.05 2.97
N GLU A 7 34.24 -8.16 2.37
CA GLU A 7 33.39 -8.19 1.18
C GLU A 7 31.95 -8.49 1.55
N VAL A 8 31.01 -7.76 0.94
CA VAL A 8 29.59 -8.06 1.08
C VAL A 8 29.23 -9.24 0.19
N GLN A 9 28.78 -10.33 0.81
CA GLN A 9 28.27 -11.50 0.11
C GLN A 9 26.74 -11.60 0.30
N THR A 10 26.03 -12.02 -0.73
CA THR A 10 24.55 -12.15 -0.71
C THR A 10 24.11 -13.55 -1.14
N PHE A 11 23.05 -14.04 -0.52
CA PHE A 11 22.37 -15.26 -0.94
C PHE A 11 20.85 -15.07 -0.76
N THR A 12 20.05 -15.88 -1.45
CA THR A 12 18.60 -15.86 -1.34
C THR A 12 18.12 -16.98 -0.44
N ALA A 13 17.22 -16.67 0.48
CA ALA A 13 16.51 -17.65 1.31
C ALA A 13 14.99 -17.45 1.16
N PRO A 14 14.17 -18.53 1.25
CA PRO A 14 12.72 -18.40 1.20
C PRO A 14 12.20 -17.70 2.45
N LEU A 15 11.16 -16.85 2.27
CA LEU A 15 10.44 -16.18 3.33
C LEU A 15 8.98 -16.65 3.34
N GLU A 16 8.50 -17.12 4.51
CA GLU A 16 7.06 -17.36 4.70
C GLU A 16 6.33 -16.04 4.86
N CYS A 17 5.48 -15.69 3.90
CA CYS A 17 4.68 -14.48 3.91
C CYS A 17 3.28 -14.75 4.45
N ARG A 18 2.76 -13.85 5.30
CA ARG A 18 1.46 -13.99 5.97
C ARG A 18 0.56 -12.81 5.66
N TYR A 19 -0.74 -13.07 5.61
CA TYR A 19 -1.77 -12.03 5.55
C TYR A 19 -3.02 -12.45 6.32
N LEU A 20 -3.74 -11.47 6.86
CA LEU A 20 -5.09 -11.68 7.37
C LEU A 20 -6.10 -11.48 6.25
N LEU A 21 -7.16 -12.28 6.25
CA LEU A 21 -8.16 -12.25 5.20
C LEU A 21 -9.57 -12.14 5.80
N HIS A 22 -10.27 -11.07 5.45
CA HIS A 22 -11.71 -10.94 5.61
C HIS A 22 -12.38 -11.31 4.29
N VAL A 23 -13.36 -12.19 4.35
CA VAL A 23 -14.21 -12.58 3.22
C VAL A 23 -15.66 -12.28 3.62
N PRO A 24 -16.42 -11.50 2.82
CA PRO A 24 -17.83 -11.24 3.10
C PRO A 24 -18.68 -12.52 2.94
N GLU A 25 -19.89 -12.53 3.51
CA GLU A 25 -20.81 -13.66 3.39
C GLU A 25 -21.22 -13.95 1.94
N GLY A 26 -21.33 -12.91 1.11
CA GLY A 26 -21.63 -13.01 -0.33
C GLY A 26 -20.56 -12.35 -1.18
N ILE A 27 -20.17 -12.99 -2.28
CA ILE A 27 -19.29 -12.44 -3.31
C ILE A 27 -20.11 -12.33 -4.60
N ASP A 28 -20.15 -11.12 -5.13
CA ASP A 28 -20.93 -10.78 -6.33
C ASP A 28 -20.09 -9.97 -7.34
N ASP A 29 -20.76 -9.46 -8.37
CA ASP A 29 -20.15 -8.66 -9.41
C ASP A 29 -19.74 -7.24 -8.95
N ARG A 30 -20.09 -6.83 -7.73
CA ARG A 30 -19.68 -5.57 -7.09
C ARG A 30 -18.57 -5.76 -6.07
N THR A 31 -18.19 -6.98 -5.75
CA THR A 31 -17.14 -7.27 -4.78
C THR A 31 -15.77 -6.86 -5.32
N VAL A 32 -15.01 -6.07 -4.56
CA VAL A 32 -13.64 -5.64 -4.83
C VAL A 32 -12.69 -6.42 -3.93
N LEU A 33 -11.56 -6.86 -4.46
CA LEU A 33 -10.44 -7.40 -3.69
C LEU A 33 -9.53 -6.25 -3.26
N VAL A 34 -9.48 -5.98 -1.97
CA VAL A 34 -8.62 -4.95 -1.38
C VAL A 34 -7.41 -5.63 -0.74
N LEU A 35 -6.22 -5.39 -1.30
CA LEU A 35 -4.95 -5.76 -0.67
C LEU A 35 -4.40 -4.54 0.06
N ALA A 36 -4.36 -4.60 1.39
CA ALA A 36 -3.99 -3.47 2.24
C ALA A 36 -2.67 -3.73 2.97
N LEU A 37 -1.80 -2.72 2.96
CA LEU A 37 -0.46 -2.77 3.52
C LEU A 37 -0.34 -1.74 4.64
N HIS A 38 0.09 -2.20 5.82
CA HIS A 38 0.20 -1.38 7.04
C HIS A 38 1.42 -0.46 7.04
N GLY A 39 1.43 0.58 7.89
CA GLY A 39 2.56 1.47 8.10
C GLY A 39 3.70 0.84 8.91
N TYR A 40 4.84 1.55 9.00
CA TYR A 40 5.98 1.15 9.83
C TYR A 40 5.56 0.94 11.29
N GLY A 41 6.06 -0.13 11.90
CA GLY A 41 5.78 -0.43 13.30
C GLY A 41 4.35 -0.89 13.60
N SER A 42 3.59 -1.26 12.57
CA SER A 42 2.20 -1.71 12.69
C SER A 42 2.07 -3.21 12.35
N SER A 43 0.85 -3.69 12.19
CA SER A 43 0.57 -5.10 11.92
C SER A 43 -0.63 -5.28 10.98
N PRO A 44 -0.81 -6.46 10.37
CA PRO A 44 -1.99 -6.76 9.55
C PRO A 44 -3.31 -6.68 10.33
N GLU A 45 -3.33 -6.98 11.65
CA GLU A 45 -4.52 -6.87 12.50
C GLU A 45 -4.97 -5.41 12.64
N VAL A 46 -4.02 -4.50 12.86
CA VAL A 46 -4.30 -3.06 12.92
C VAL A 46 -4.83 -2.59 11.57
N MET A 47 -4.17 -2.98 10.49
CA MET A 47 -4.56 -2.56 9.15
C MET A 47 -5.95 -3.08 8.77
N LEU A 48 -6.31 -4.31 9.12
CA LEU A 48 -7.64 -4.86 8.85
C LEU A 48 -8.74 -4.07 9.58
N ARG A 49 -8.54 -3.77 10.87
CA ARG A 49 -9.48 -2.97 11.66
C ARG A 49 -9.71 -1.57 11.09
N LEU A 50 -8.69 -0.98 10.45
CA LEU A 50 -8.77 0.35 9.87
C LEU A 50 -9.34 0.33 8.44
N THR A 51 -8.95 -0.65 7.64
CA THR A 51 -9.30 -0.70 6.22
C THR A 51 -10.71 -1.24 5.98
N ALA A 52 -11.13 -2.29 6.66
CA ALA A 52 -12.44 -2.89 6.41
C ALA A 52 -13.61 -1.90 6.62
N PRO A 53 -13.66 -1.09 7.68
CA PRO A 53 -14.68 -0.04 7.80
C PRO A 53 -14.58 1.04 6.74
N LEU A 54 -13.34 1.38 6.31
CA LEU A 54 -13.09 2.43 5.32
C LEU A 54 -13.64 2.07 3.95
N VAL A 55 -13.33 0.87 3.47
CA VAL A 55 -13.75 0.41 2.13
C VAL A 55 -15.15 -0.20 2.11
N GLY A 56 -15.59 -0.76 3.23
CA GLY A 56 -16.86 -1.49 3.39
C GLY A 56 -16.65 -2.99 3.55
N ILE A 57 -17.37 -3.57 4.50
CA ILE A 57 -17.26 -5.00 4.88
C ILE A 57 -17.80 -5.97 3.81
N GLN A 58 -18.48 -5.46 2.79
CA GLN A 58 -18.96 -6.24 1.63
C GLN A 58 -17.84 -6.57 0.63
N HIS A 59 -16.63 -6.08 0.86
CA HIS A 59 -15.45 -6.35 0.02
C HIS A 59 -14.53 -7.39 0.66
N ILE A 60 -13.76 -8.09 -0.15
CA ILE A 60 -12.69 -8.96 0.34
C ILE A 60 -11.52 -8.05 0.76
N VAL A 61 -11.06 -8.17 2.00
CA VAL A 61 -9.93 -7.38 2.50
C VAL A 61 -8.82 -8.31 2.97
N ALA A 62 -7.69 -8.28 2.28
CA ALA A 62 -6.48 -8.97 2.67
C ALA A 62 -5.46 -7.96 3.20
N CYS A 63 -4.96 -8.18 4.41
CA CYS A 63 -3.95 -7.32 5.03
C CYS A 63 -2.62 -8.06 5.13
N LEU A 64 -1.68 -7.67 4.27
CA LEU A 64 -0.38 -8.31 4.15
C LEU A 64 0.54 -7.87 5.29
N GLN A 65 1.28 -8.83 5.87
CA GLN A 65 2.28 -8.57 6.90
C GLN A 65 3.59 -8.10 6.24
N GLY A 66 4.16 -7.01 6.75
CA GLY A 66 5.49 -6.56 6.32
C GLY A 66 6.56 -7.62 6.65
N PRO A 67 7.57 -7.82 5.78
CA PRO A 67 8.52 -8.92 5.89
C PRO A 67 9.49 -8.79 7.08
N ASN A 68 9.78 -7.57 7.51
CA ASN A 68 10.75 -7.33 8.57
C ASN A 68 10.04 -7.22 9.91
N GLN A 69 10.46 -8.07 10.85
CA GLN A 69 9.89 -8.17 12.19
C GLN A 69 10.81 -7.48 13.20
N HIS A 70 10.23 -6.77 14.14
CA HIS A 70 10.94 -6.18 15.26
C HIS A 70 10.05 -6.09 16.50
N TYR A 71 10.65 -5.93 17.66
CA TYR A 71 9.90 -5.60 18.86
C TYR A 71 9.76 -4.09 18.99
N GLN A 72 8.54 -3.64 19.17
CA GLN A 72 8.26 -2.28 19.57
C GLN A 72 8.03 -2.25 21.09
N THR A 73 8.81 -1.42 21.77
CA THR A 73 8.71 -1.22 23.21
C THR A 73 8.24 0.19 23.50
N SER A 74 7.36 0.32 24.49
CA SER A 74 7.00 1.61 25.10
C SER A 74 7.41 1.58 26.57
N PRO A 75 7.84 2.70 27.18
CA PRO A 75 8.15 2.74 28.59
C PRO A 75 7.00 2.18 29.45
N GLY A 76 7.28 1.19 30.29
CA GLY A 76 6.30 0.57 31.18
C GLY A 76 5.36 -0.45 30.53
N ALA A 77 5.53 -0.80 29.24
CA ALA A 77 4.74 -1.81 28.55
C ALA A 77 5.58 -3.01 28.13
N ASN A 78 4.93 -4.17 27.96
CA ASN A 78 5.57 -5.34 27.36
C ASN A 78 5.88 -5.05 25.86
N ALA A 79 6.97 -5.62 25.39
CA ALA A 79 7.32 -5.57 23.98
C ALA A 79 6.24 -6.25 23.12
N THR A 80 5.81 -5.58 22.06
CA THR A 80 4.86 -6.13 21.06
C THR A 80 5.55 -6.36 19.73
N ALA A 81 5.18 -7.42 19.03
CA ALA A 81 5.66 -7.65 17.68
C ALA A 81 5.11 -6.56 16.73
N ALA A 82 5.98 -6.02 15.91
CA ALA A 82 5.67 -5.00 14.92
C ALA A 82 6.41 -5.31 13.62
N TYR A 83 5.92 -4.77 12.51
CA TYR A 83 6.41 -5.11 11.19
C TYR A 83 6.70 -3.87 10.37
N ASN A 84 7.57 -4.02 9.36
CA ASN A 84 7.85 -2.94 8.41
C ASN A 84 8.21 -3.51 7.02
N TRP A 85 8.24 -2.63 6.01
CA TRP A 85 8.46 -2.99 4.61
C TRP A 85 9.92 -2.86 4.18
N GLY A 86 10.80 -2.45 5.05
CA GLY A 86 12.22 -2.27 4.80
C GLY A 86 12.73 -0.90 5.22
N ILE A 87 14.01 -0.72 5.06
CA ILE A 87 14.75 0.53 5.29
C ILE A 87 15.51 0.91 4.02
N ARG A 88 16.28 2.00 4.06
CA ARG A 88 17.02 2.47 2.88
C ARG A 88 18.14 1.52 2.43
N ASP A 89 18.73 0.79 3.37
CA ASP A 89 19.72 -0.22 3.03
C ASP A 89 19.09 -1.33 2.21
N HIS A 90 19.78 -1.77 1.17
CA HIS A 90 19.28 -2.80 0.24
C HIS A 90 17.91 -2.46 -0.38
N TRP A 91 17.71 -1.17 -0.74
CA TRP A 91 16.43 -0.65 -1.23
C TRP A 91 15.86 -1.42 -2.42
N GLU A 92 16.70 -1.80 -3.38
CA GLU A 92 16.25 -2.57 -4.53
C GLU A 92 15.72 -3.95 -4.15
N SER A 93 16.35 -4.62 -3.18
CA SER A 93 15.85 -5.89 -2.64
C SER A 93 14.55 -5.70 -1.89
N THR A 94 14.39 -4.61 -1.15
CA THR A 94 13.12 -4.22 -0.52
C THR A 94 12.01 -4.04 -1.56
N VAL A 95 12.27 -3.33 -2.66
CA VAL A 95 11.30 -3.12 -3.74
C VAL A 95 10.91 -4.44 -4.40
N ARG A 96 11.89 -5.28 -4.75
CA ARG A 96 11.62 -6.62 -5.34
C ARG A 96 10.77 -7.48 -4.42
N LEU A 97 11.17 -7.61 -3.14
CA LEU A 97 10.43 -8.42 -2.18
C LEU A 97 8.99 -7.94 -2.00
N HIS A 98 8.79 -6.61 -1.88
CA HIS A 98 7.45 -6.04 -1.82
C HIS A 98 6.64 -6.41 -3.07
N HIS A 99 7.22 -6.28 -4.25
CA HIS A 99 6.54 -6.57 -5.51
C HIS A 99 6.16 -8.05 -5.63
N ASP A 100 7.07 -8.95 -5.26
CA ASP A 100 6.82 -10.39 -5.25
C ASP A 100 5.70 -10.77 -4.28
N MET A 101 5.72 -10.23 -3.06
CA MET A 101 4.68 -10.46 -2.06
C MET A 101 3.30 -9.98 -2.54
N VAL A 102 3.23 -8.76 -3.08
CA VAL A 102 1.98 -8.17 -3.60
C VAL A 102 1.46 -8.97 -4.80
N ALA A 103 2.32 -9.27 -5.77
CA ALA A 103 1.93 -10.00 -6.98
C ALA A 103 1.42 -11.41 -6.66
N GLN A 104 2.14 -12.16 -5.82
CA GLN A 104 1.75 -13.53 -5.43
C GLN A 104 0.45 -13.52 -4.63
N THR A 105 0.27 -12.59 -3.70
CA THR A 105 -0.97 -12.47 -2.91
C THR A 105 -2.16 -12.14 -3.80
N LEU A 106 -2.03 -11.15 -4.70
CA LEU A 106 -3.08 -10.79 -5.65
C LEU A 106 -3.42 -11.97 -6.58
N ALA A 107 -2.42 -12.64 -7.15
CA ALA A 107 -2.65 -13.78 -8.05
C ALA A 107 -3.39 -14.92 -7.34
N SER A 108 -2.97 -15.29 -6.12
CA SER A 108 -3.61 -16.33 -5.32
C SER A 108 -5.07 -16.00 -5.00
N LEU A 109 -5.34 -14.77 -4.52
CA LEU A 109 -6.69 -14.36 -4.13
C LEU A 109 -7.61 -14.18 -5.33
N ARG A 110 -7.12 -13.62 -6.45
CA ARG A 110 -7.89 -13.54 -7.70
C ARG A 110 -8.30 -14.93 -8.20
N SER A 111 -7.36 -15.86 -8.19
CA SER A 111 -7.66 -17.25 -8.58
C SER A 111 -8.72 -17.88 -7.68
N ARG A 112 -8.56 -17.74 -6.35
CA ARG A 112 -9.49 -18.28 -5.35
C ARG A 112 -10.90 -17.75 -5.50
N PHE A 113 -11.05 -16.44 -5.71
CA PHE A 113 -12.35 -15.77 -5.75
C PHE A 113 -12.85 -15.44 -7.16
N LYS A 114 -12.12 -15.84 -8.20
CA LYS A 114 -12.43 -15.61 -9.62
C LYS A 114 -12.66 -14.12 -9.94
N LEU A 115 -11.86 -13.25 -9.35
CA LEU A 115 -11.93 -11.81 -9.55
C LEU A 115 -10.95 -11.34 -10.63
N PRO A 116 -11.36 -10.47 -11.55
CA PRO A 116 -10.48 -9.87 -12.54
C PRO A 116 -9.56 -8.81 -11.90
N ARG A 117 -8.48 -8.45 -12.59
CA ARG A 117 -7.47 -7.47 -12.13
C ARG A 117 -8.06 -6.09 -11.90
N GLU A 118 -9.00 -5.70 -12.73
CA GLU A 118 -9.70 -4.42 -12.68
C GLU A 118 -10.51 -4.23 -11.40
N ARG A 119 -10.85 -5.33 -10.70
CA ARG A 119 -11.53 -5.30 -9.39
C ARG A 119 -10.57 -5.47 -8.21
N CYS A 120 -9.28 -5.22 -8.41
CA CYS A 120 -8.31 -5.24 -7.34
C CYS A 120 -7.93 -3.80 -6.95
N LEU A 121 -7.95 -3.51 -5.67
CA LEU A 121 -7.48 -2.28 -5.03
C LEU A 121 -6.23 -2.58 -4.23
N LEU A 122 -5.13 -1.89 -4.52
CA LEU A 122 -3.92 -1.91 -3.71
C LEU A 122 -3.91 -0.69 -2.79
N ALA A 123 -4.10 -0.91 -1.49
CA ALA A 123 -4.16 0.15 -0.49
C ALA A 123 -2.90 0.15 0.39
N GLY A 124 -2.46 1.32 0.83
CA GLY A 124 -1.33 1.45 1.74
C GLY A 124 -1.46 2.65 2.65
N PHE A 125 -0.94 2.50 3.87
CA PHE A 125 -0.81 3.59 4.83
C PHE A 125 0.67 3.87 5.10
N SER A 126 1.11 5.13 4.94
CA SER A 126 2.45 5.58 5.29
C SER A 126 3.55 4.89 4.46
N GLN A 127 4.39 4.07 5.07
CA GLN A 127 5.58 3.47 4.48
C GLN A 127 5.35 2.74 3.14
N PRO A 128 4.35 1.85 2.98
CA PRO A 128 4.18 1.10 1.74
C PRO A 128 3.61 1.91 0.57
N VAL A 129 3.11 3.12 0.78
CA VAL A 129 2.47 3.90 -0.30
C VAL A 129 3.40 4.11 -1.49
N GLY A 130 4.64 4.53 -1.23
CA GLY A 130 5.64 4.70 -2.27
C GLY A 130 6.06 3.40 -2.96
N LEU A 131 5.99 2.26 -2.26
CA LEU A 131 6.22 0.93 -2.82
C LEU A 131 5.04 0.50 -3.70
N ASN A 132 3.80 0.77 -3.28
CA ASN A 132 2.59 0.51 -4.06
C ASN A 132 2.57 1.29 -5.38
N TYR A 133 3.01 2.54 -5.38
CA TYR A 133 3.14 3.33 -6.61
C TYR A 133 4.19 2.75 -7.56
N ARG A 134 5.34 2.31 -7.04
CA ARG A 134 6.35 1.60 -7.83
C ARG A 134 5.80 0.29 -8.40
N PHE A 135 5.05 -0.47 -7.60
CA PHE A 135 4.38 -1.68 -8.08
C PHE A 135 3.46 -1.37 -9.26
N ALA A 136 2.59 -0.36 -9.14
CA ALA A 136 1.67 0.03 -10.20
C ALA A 136 2.38 0.54 -11.46
N GLY A 137 3.56 1.17 -11.34
CA GLY A 137 4.39 1.58 -12.46
C GLY A 137 5.22 0.43 -13.08
N THR A 138 5.48 -0.63 -12.29
CA THR A 138 6.17 -1.84 -12.78
C THR A 138 5.20 -2.82 -13.43
N PHE A 139 3.99 -2.93 -12.88
CA PHE A 139 2.94 -3.85 -13.30
C PHE A 139 1.62 -3.09 -13.55
N PRO A 140 1.52 -2.31 -14.63
CA PRO A 140 0.43 -1.34 -14.82
C PRO A 140 -0.96 -1.97 -14.98
N ASP A 141 -1.03 -3.27 -15.27
CA ASP A 141 -2.28 -4.00 -15.50
C ASP A 141 -2.71 -4.88 -14.29
N GLU A 142 -2.00 -4.85 -13.16
CA GLU A 142 -2.26 -5.78 -12.05
C GLU A 142 -3.40 -5.38 -11.12
N VAL A 143 -3.75 -4.09 -11.05
CA VAL A 143 -4.82 -3.59 -10.18
C VAL A 143 -5.62 -2.48 -10.88
N GLY A 144 -6.91 -2.38 -10.59
CA GLY A 144 -7.79 -1.32 -11.10
C GLY A 144 -7.64 0.01 -10.36
N GLY A 145 -7.18 -0.03 -9.10
CA GLY A 145 -7.01 1.17 -8.27
C GLY A 145 -5.85 1.08 -7.29
N VAL A 146 -5.30 2.24 -6.94
CA VAL A 146 -4.29 2.38 -5.88
C VAL A 146 -4.75 3.46 -4.90
N LEU A 147 -4.85 3.10 -3.62
CA LEU A 147 -5.17 4.01 -2.52
C LEU A 147 -3.92 4.27 -1.67
N GLY A 148 -3.40 5.48 -1.74
CA GLY A 148 -2.29 5.93 -0.91
C GLY A 148 -2.77 6.83 0.22
N ILE A 149 -2.49 6.46 1.47
CA ILE A 149 -2.89 7.22 2.65
C ILE A 149 -1.64 7.66 3.43
N CYS A 150 -1.46 8.96 3.64
CA CYS A 150 -0.37 9.56 4.42
C CYS A 150 1.01 8.98 4.05
N GLY A 151 1.32 8.89 2.77
CA GLY A 151 2.57 8.33 2.28
C GLY A 151 3.22 9.14 1.17
N GLY A 152 4.44 8.80 0.82
CA GLY A 152 5.22 9.56 -0.16
C GLY A 152 4.97 9.12 -1.60
N VAL A 153 5.06 10.07 -2.53
CA VAL A 153 5.20 9.79 -3.96
C VAL A 153 6.67 9.49 -4.26
N PRO A 154 7.00 8.40 -4.96
CA PRO A 154 8.39 7.99 -5.23
C PRO A 154 9.20 9.09 -5.92
N ARG A 155 10.44 9.32 -5.47
CA ARG A 155 11.33 10.31 -6.10
C ARG A 155 11.93 9.81 -7.41
N ASP A 156 12.10 8.50 -7.52
CA ASP A 156 12.65 7.77 -8.67
C ASP A 156 11.57 7.36 -9.69
N TRP A 157 10.34 7.84 -9.55
CA TRP A 157 9.23 7.45 -10.43
C TRP A 157 9.38 8.02 -11.87
N GLU A 158 10.22 9.00 -12.04
CA GLU A 158 10.55 9.60 -13.33
C GLU A 158 11.65 8.83 -14.09
N GLU A 159 12.18 7.72 -13.52
CA GLU A 159 13.14 6.86 -14.19
C GLU A 159 12.44 5.95 -15.23
N ASP A 160 13.12 5.67 -16.33
CA ASP A 160 12.59 4.90 -17.49
C ASP A 160 12.14 3.47 -17.14
N LYS A 161 12.51 2.96 -15.98
CA LYS A 161 12.10 1.63 -15.50
C LYS A 161 10.61 1.53 -15.11
N TYR A 162 9.92 2.65 -14.97
CA TYR A 162 8.50 2.69 -14.63
C TYR A 162 7.65 3.08 -15.84
N GLN A 163 6.56 2.32 -16.04
CA GLN A 163 5.56 2.61 -17.06
C GLN A 163 4.49 3.57 -16.52
N PRO A 164 3.74 4.25 -17.40
CA PRO A 164 2.55 4.98 -16.98
C PRO A 164 1.57 4.08 -16.25
N VAL A 165 1.08 4.54 -15.10
CA VAL A 165 0.12 3.80 -14.27
C VAL A 165 -1.25 3.86 -14.91
N LYS A 166 -1.84 2.71 -15.18
CA LYS A 166 -3.20 2.57 -15.75
C LYS A 166 -4.28 2.58 -14.69
N SER A 167 -3.94 2.21 -13.46
CA SER A 167 -4.85 2.21 -12.32
C SER A 167 -5.29 3.63 -11.96
N ALA A 168 -6.56 3.78 -11.52
CA ALA A 168 -6.98 5.01 -10.87
C ALA A 168 -6.26 5.19 -9.53
N ILE A 169 -5.81 6.40 -9.23
CA ILE A 169 -5.12 6.71 -7.97
C ILE A 169 -5.99 7.63 -7.11
N LEU A 170 -6.23 7.22 -5.87
CA LEU A 170 -6.68 8.10 -4.80
C LEU A 170 -5.54 8.28 -3.79
N HIS A 171 -5.14 9.54 -3.57
CA HIS A 171 -4.14 9.87 -2.56
C HIS A 171 -4.73 10.80 -1.50
N ILE A 172 -4.65 10.40 -0.24
CA ILE A 172 -5.11 11.18 0.92
C ILE A 172 -3.92 11.53 1.77
N SER A 173 -3.67 12.82 1.95
CA SER A 173 -2.64 13.37 2.84
C SER A 173 -3.26 14.16 3.98
N ARG A 174 -2.45 14.42 5.02
CA ARG A 174 -2.82 15.26 6.17
C ARG A 174 -2.04 16.57 6.14
N ASP A 175 -2.65 17.66 6.56
CA ASP A 175 -2.06 18.99 6.53
C ASP A 175 -1.09 19.28 7.70
N GLU A 176 -1.20 18.51 8.80
CA GLU A 176 -0.30 18.57 9.97
C GLU A 176 0.58 17.31 10.06
N ASP A 177 0.83 16.60 8.94
CA ASP A 177 1.65 15.41 8.91
C ASP A 177 3.12 15.74 9.15
N GLU A 178 3.69 15.21 10.24
CA GLU A 178 5.06 15.45 10.66
C GLU A 178 6.11 14.74 9.79
N PHE A 179 5.74 13.68 9.06
CA PHE A 179 6.62 12.96 8.13
C PHE A 179 6.53 13.48 6.70
N TYR A 180 5.38 14.00 6.32
CA TYR A 180 5.09 14.55 4.99
C TYR A 180 4.55 15.99 5.11
N PRO A 181 5.42 16.98 5.37
CA PRO A 181 5.01 18.36 5.56
C PRO A 181 4.20 18.89 4.37
N THR A 182 3.24 19.76 4.62
CA THR A 182 2.34 20.33 3.62
C THR A 182 3.07 20.93 2.41
N ALA A 183 4.25 21.53 2.60
CA ALA A 183 5.07 22.05 1.50
C ALA A 183 5.49 20.96 0.49
N VAL A 184 5.77 19.73 0.97
CA VAL A 184 6.10 18.59 0.13
C VAL A 184 4.85 17.99 -0.49
N VAL A 185 3.79 17.85 0.29
CA VAL A 185 2.53 17.21 -0.11
C VAL A 185 1.82 17.99 -1.23
N LYS A 186 1.91 19.31 -1.25
CA LYS A 186 1.33 20.17 -2.31
C LYS A 186 1.85 19.85 -3.72
N GLU A 187 3.03 19.25 -3.83
CA GLU A 187 3.60 18.83 -5.12
C GLU A 187 3.09 17.44 -5.58
N PHE A 188 2.49 16.66 -4.69
CA PHE A 188 2.07 15.29 -5.01
C PHE A 188 1.04 15.21 -6.15
N PRO A 189 -0.02 16.06 -6.21
CA PRO A 189 -0.98 16.02 -7.30
C PRO A 189 -0.33 16.19 -8.68
N LYS A 190 0.62 17.12 -8.79
CA LYS A 190 1.35 17.39 -10.05
C LYS A 190 2.21 16.17 -10.44
N ARG A 191 2.91 15.58 -9.47
CA ARG A 191 3.77 14.42 -9.71
C ARG A 191 2.95 13.17 -10.07
N LEU A 192 1.86 12.90 -9.35
CA LEU A 192 0.97 11.79 -9.62
C LEU A 192 0.38 11.86 -11.05
N LYS A 193 -0.10 13.06 -11.45
CA LYS A 193 -0.70 13.29 -12.78
C LYS A 193 0.29 13.16 -13.95
N LYS A 194 1.60 13.23 -13.70
CA LYS A 194 2.60 12.93 -14.74
C LYS A 194 2.65 11.44 -15.09
N HIS A 195 2.27 10.56 -14.15
CA HIS A 195 2.43 9.12 -14.28
C HIS A 195 1.11 8.34 -14.34
N ALA A 196 -0.02 8.97 -14.02
CA ALA A 196 -1.34 8.35 -14.05
C ALA A 196 -2.39 9.28 -14.64
N GLY A 197 -3.28 8.74 -15.46
CA GLY A 197 -4.34 9.51 -16.13
C GLY A 197 -5.54 9.82 -15.23
N ASP A 198 -5.83 8.98 -14.24
CA ASP A 198 -6.94 9.16 -13.29
C ASP A 198 -6.36 9.34 -11.87
N VAL A 199 -6.33 10.57 -11.39
CA VAL A 199 -5.76 10.93 -10.09
C VAL A 199 -6.71 11.84 -9.33
N GLU A 200 -7.12 11.37 -8.15
CA GLU A 200 -7.85 12.13 -7.14
C GLU A 200 -6.96 12.34 -5.91
N PHE A 201 -6.90 13.57 -5.40
CA PHE A 201 -6.04 13.94 -4.28
C PHE A 201 -6.81 14.75 -3.26
N HIS A 202 -6.67 14.37 -1.99
CA HIS A 202 -7.26 15.08 -0.86
C HIS A 202 -6.21 15.44 0.18
N LEU A 203 -6.18 16.69 0.60
CA LEU A 203 -5.46 17.16 1.77
C LEU A 203 -6.50 17.43 2.86
N ILE A 204 -6.48 16.64 3.91
CA ILE A 204 -7.47 16.71 4.99
C ILE A 204 -6.81 17.08 6.33
N PRO A 205 -7.53 17.70 7.29
CA PRO A 205 -6.97 18.12 8.55
C PRO A 205 -6.42 16.97 9.40
N GLY A 206 -5.28 17.19 10.07
CA GLY A 206 -4.72 16.34 11.11
C GLY A 206 -3.29 15.87 10.89
N GLN A 207 -2.76 15.15 11.89
CA GLN A 207 -1.42 14.62 11.97
C GLN A 207 -1.28 13.30 11.20
N HIS A 208 -0.06 12.69 11.21
CA HIS A 208 0.24 11.40 10.57
C HIS A 208 -0.52 10.22 11.21
N ARG A 209 -1.81 10.15 10.95
CA ARG A 209 -2.71 9.09 11.45
C ARG A 209 -3.65 8.61 10.36
N PHE A 210 -4.01 7.33 10.43
CA PHE A 210 -5.00 6.78 9.52
C PHE A 210 -6.35 7.52 9.67
N PRO A 211 -6.93 8.05 8.58
CA PRO A 211 -8.13 8.87 8.65
C PRO A 211 -9.39 7.98 8.73
N SER A 212 -9.83 7.67 9.94
CA SER A 212 -10.96 6.77 10.17
C SER A 212 -12.31 7.25 9.58
N LYS A 213 -12.40 8.55 9.23
CA LYS A 213 -13.61 9.17 8.63
C LYS A 213 -13.44 9.45 7.13
N ALA A 214 -12.43 8.88 6.47
CA ALA A 214 -12.22 9.05 5.04
C ALA A 214 -13.11 8.15 4.17
N ASP A 215 -14.01 7.38 4.76
CA ASP A 215 -14.99 6.58 4.02
C ASP A 215 -15.88 7.43 3.11
N ALA A 216 -16.20 8.67 3.51
CA ALA A 216 -16.91 9.65 2.68
C ALA A 216 -16.13 10.07 1.40
N ILE A 217 -14.82 9.86 1.35
CA ILE A 217 -13.97 10.08 0.17
C ILE A 217 -13.75 8.76 -0.57
N VAL A 218 -13.36 7.72 0.17
CA VAL A 218 -12.91 6.45 -0.41
C VAL A 218 -14.04 5.69 -1.09
N ARG A 219 -15.22 5.58 -0.44
CA ARG A 219 -16.33 4.80 -1.01
C ARG A 219 -16.90 5.39 -2.31
N PRO A 220 -17.18 6.71 -2.44
CA PRO A 220 -17.58 7.29 -3.72
C PRO A 220 -16.53 7.11 -4.81
N TRP A 221 -15.24 7.24 -4.49
CA TRP A 221 -14.16 6.98 -5.43
C TRP A 221 -14.14 5.52 -5.87
N MET A 222 -14.26 4.56 -4.94
CA MET A 222 -14.36 3.13 -5.28
C MET A 222 -15.57 2.83 -6.16
N GLU A 223 -16.73 3.42 -5.86
CA GLU A 223 -17.93 3.27 -6.69
C GLU A 223 -17.68 3.74 -8.13
N ARG A 224 -17.08 4.91 -8.29
CA ARG A 224 -16.72 5.45 -9.61
C ARG A 224 -15.75 4.55 -10.37
N VAL A 225 -14.70 4.08 -9.69
CA VAL A 225 -13.61 3.32 -10.33
C VAL A 225 -14.02 1.89 -10.68
N PHE A 226 -14.69 1.21 -9.76
CA PHE A 226 -14.95 -0.21 -9.88
C PHE A 226 -16.34 -0.53 -10.42
N HIS A 227 -17.31 0.42 -10.36
CA HIS A 227 -18.70 0.19 -10.74
C HIS A 227 -19.26 1.23 -11.71
N GLY A 228 -18.61 2.38 -11.89
CA GLY A 228 -19.08 3.47 -12.76
C GLY A 228 -18.77 3.29 -14.26
N ARG A 229 -18.00 2.30 -14.65
CA ARG A 229 -17.70 1.97 -16.06
C ARG A 229 -18.75 0.95 -16.55
N ARG A 230 -19.84 1.44 -17.12
CA ARG A 230 -20.68 0.70 -18.05
C ARG A 230 -20.48 1.24 -19.46
#